data_a7b4df328d10ff875b6c36794936ac2e
#
_entry.id   a7b4df328d10ff875b6c36794936ac2e
#
_cell.length_a   1.000
_cell.length_b   1.000
_cell.length_c   1.000
_cell.angle_alpha   90.00
_cell.angle_beta   90.00
_cell.angle_gamma   90.00
#
_symmetry.space_group_name_H-M   'P 1'
#
loop_
_entity.id
_entity.type
_entity.pdbx_description
1 polymer ?
#
loop_
_entity_poly.entity_id
_entity_poly.type
_entity_poly.pdbx_seq_one_letter_code
_entity_poly.pdbx_strand_id
1 'polypeptide(L)'
;MSVLGLDPLPRGVILAATPLGNVGDASARLMHALQHADVIAAEDTRRVRNLAQALGIEISGRVVSNFDHNEKDRAQQLIDAAASGTVLVVTDAGMPIISDPGLSLVSAAAERDIPVTCFPGPSAVPTALALSGLGVGHFLFDAFPPRKPGPRKAWLESLRNEKRAIVFFESPHRVAETLAEAAEILGADRPACLLYT
;
A
#
# COMPACT_ATOMS: atom_id res chain seq x y z
N MET A 1 -9.75 29.21 9.31
CA MET A 1 -9.76 27.71 9.32
C MET A 1 -10.56 27.25 8.10
N SER A 2 -9.96 26.49 7.19
CA SER A 2 -10.69 25.91 6.08
C SER A 2 -11.72 24.91 6.63
N VAL A 3 -12.91 24.84 6.03
CA VAL A 3 -14.00 23.94 6.44
C VAL A 3 -13.55 22.46 6.43
N LEU A 4 -12.45 22.13 5.75
CA LEU A 4 -11.90 20.78 5.66
C LEU A 4 -10.69 20.54 6.59
N GLY A 5 -10.28 21.52 7.42
CA GLY A 5 -9.14 21.35 8.34
C GLY A 5 -7.81 21.04 7.62
N LEU A 6 -7.64 21.53 6.39
CA LEU A 6 -6.42 21.35 5.60
C LEU A 6 -5.41 22.42 6.01
N ASP A 7 -4.69 22.15 7.10
CA ASP A 7 -3.55 22.94 7.52
C ASP A 7 -2.36 22.77 6.53
N PRO A 8 -1.37 23.66 6.57
CA PRO A 8 -0.13 23.48 5.82
C PRO A 8 0.45 22.08 6.06
N LEU A 9 1.04 21.47 5.02
CA LEU A 9 1.62 20.15 5.16
C LEU A 9 2.76 20.16 6.20
N PRO A 10 2.82 19.13 7.06
CA PRO A 10 3.93 19.00 8.00
C PRO A 10 5.23 18.72 7.26
N ARG A 11 6.35 19.21 7.78
CA ARG A 11 7.68 18.78 7.35
C ARG A 11 7.89 17.31 7.69
N GLY A 12 8.72 16.66 6.90
CA GLY A 12 9.04 15.24 7.07
C GLY A 12 8.42 14.36 6.00
N VAL A 13 8.19 13.11 6.35
CA VAL A 13 7.61 12.10 5.47
C VAL A 13 6.12 11.97 5.73
N ILE A 14 5.31 12.02 4.68
CA ILE A 14 3.88 11.72 4.72
C ILE A 14 3.63 10.44 3.93
N LEU A 15 3.10 9.43 4.59
CA LEU A 15 2.55 8.24 3.93
C LEU A 15 1.08 8.49 3.63
N ALA A 16 0.65 8.40 2.39
CA ALA A 16 -0.76 8.61 2.05
C ALA A 16 -1.34 7.49 1.20
N ALA A 17 -2.54 7.05 1.58
CA ALA A 17 -3.26 6.04 0.82
C ALA A 17 -3.81 6.60 -0.48
N THR A 18 -3.72 5.83 -1.56
CA THR A 18 -4.34 6.10 -2.85
C THR A 18 -5.60 5.25 -3.06
N PRO A 19 -6.50 5.63 -3.95
CA PRO A 19 -7.70 4.86 -4.27
C PRO A 19 -7.40 3.44 -4.77
N LEU A 20 -8.29 2.49 -4.46
CA LEU A 20 -8.22 1.09 -4.91
C LEU A 20 -8.92 0.85 -6.26
N GLY A 21 -9.07 1.86 -7.10
CA GLY A 21 -9.74 1.78 -8.40
C GLY A 21 -10.81 2.85 -8.61
N ASN A 22 -11.47 3.32 -7.54
CA ASN A 22 -12.43 4.42 -7.63
C ASN A 22 -11.79 5.73 -7.17
N VAL A 23 -11.63 6.68 -8.08
CA VAL A 23 -11.03 8.00 -7.81
C VAL A 23 -11.77 8.76 -6.70
N GLY A 24 -13.07 8.53 -6.54
CA GLY A 24 -13.88 9.14 -5.48
C GLY A 24 -13.49 8.77 -4.06
N ASP A 25 -12.66 7.72 -3.88
CA ASP A 25 -12.14 7.32 -2.57
C ASP A 25 -10.86 8.11 -2.16
N ALA A 26 -10.41 9.05 -2.99
CA ALA A 26 -9.29 9.92 -2.65
C ALA A 26 -9.66 10.83 -1.48
N SER A 27 -8.88 10.77 -0.40
CA SER A 27 -9.10 11.66 0.74
C SER A 27 -8.74 13.11 0.41
N ALA A 28 -9.43 14.07 1.04
CA ALA A 28 -9.08 15.49 0.89
C ALA A 28 -7.62 15.78 1.29
N ARG A 29 -7.08 15.05 2.28
CA ARG A 29 -5.68 15.17 2.70
C ARG A 29 -4.70 14.65 1.64
N LEU A 30 -5.02 13.55 0.95
CA LEU A 30 -4.23 13.07 -0.19
C LEU A 30 -4.23 14.12 -1.31
N MET A 31 -5.40 14.65 -1.68
CA MET A 31 -5.53 15.67 -2.71
C MET A 31 -4.68 16.89 -2.39
N HIS A 32 -4.77 17.39 -1.15
CA HIS A 32 -3.97 18.52 -0.69
C HIS A 32 -2.46 18.22 -0.72
N ALA A 33 -2.05 17.03 -0.30
CA ALA A 33 -0.64 16.62 -0.33
C ALA A 33 -0.09 16.50 -1.76
N LEU A 34 -0.89 15.97 -2.71
CA LEU A 34 -0.49 15.91 -4.13
C LEU A 34 -0.26 17.31 -4.73
N GLN A 35 -1.02 18.30 -4.28
CA GLN A 35 -0.87 19.69 -4.74
C GLN A 35 0.35 20.40 -4.17
N HIS A 36 0.69 20.14 -2.89
CA HIS A 36 1.57 21.02 -2.13
C HIS A 36 2.84 20.38 -1.57
N ALA A 37 3.04 19.05 -1.70
CA ALA A 37 4.28 18.41 -1.27
C ALA A 37 5.46 18.84 -2.14
N ASP A 38 6.64 19.04 -1.54
CA ASP A 38 7.86 19.43 -2.26
C ASP A 38 8.38 18.29 -3.15
N VAL A 39 8.26 17.05 -2.65
CA VAL A 39 8.63 15.83 -3.36
C VAL A 39 7.53 14.79 -3.21
N ILE A 40 7.18 14.13 -4.31
CA ILE A 40 6.26 13.00 -4.33
C ILE A 40 7.05 11.75 -4.75
N ALA A 41 7.25 10.84 -3.82
CA ALA A 41 7.86 9.53 -4.04
C ALA A 41 6.75 8.53 -4.40
N ALA A 42 6.67 8.15 -5.66
CA ALA A 42 5.63 7.28 -6.19
C ALA A 42 6.21 5.97 -6.69
N GLU A 43 5.51 4.86 -6.51
CA GLU A 43 5.87 3.57 -7.08
C GLU A 43 5.93 3.66 -8.61
N ASP A 44 4.84 4.03 -9.27
CA ASP A 44 4.82 4.41 -10.70
C ASP A 44 4.45 5.89 -10.85
N THR A 45 5.41 6.69 -11.34
CA THR A 45 5.22 8.13 -11.54
C THR A 45 4.14 8.48 -12.58
N ARG A 46 3.81 7.55 -13.49
CA ARG A 46 2.74 7.74 -14.48
C ARG A 46 1.39 7.59 -13.80
N ARG A 47 1.24 6.61 -12.89
CA ARG A 47 -0.02 6.36 -12.17
C ARG A 47 -0.39 7.53 -11.26
N VAL A 48 0.56 8.08 -10.51
CA VAL A 48 0.27 9.25 -9.67
C VAL A 48 -0.11 10.48 -10.49
N ARG A 49 0.51 10.69 -11.65
CA ARG A 49 0.11 11.79 -12.55
C ARG A 49 -1.29 11.58 -13.15
N ASN A 50 -1.62 10.33 -13.54
CA ASN A 50 -2.96 9.99 -14.01
C ASN A 50 -4.01 10.18 -12.92
N LEU A 51 -3.69 9.81 -11.68
CA LEU A 51 -4.56 10.05 -10.53
C LEU A 51 -4.80 11.54 -10.31
N ALA A 52 -3.73 12.35 -10.31
CA ALA A 52 -3.84 13.80 -10.15
C ALA A 52 -4.70 14.43 -11.27
N GLN A 53 -4.49 14.01 -12.52
CA GLN A 53 -5.31 14.44 -13.66
C GLN A 53 -6.79 14.08 -13.47
N ALA A 54 -7.08 12.85 -13.07
CA ALA A 54 -8.46 12.38 -12.84
C ALA A 54 -9.15 13.12 -11.69
N LEU A 55 -8.37 13.58 -10.70
CA LEU A 55 -8.85 14.41 -9.59
C LEU A 55 -8.93 15.91 -9.92
N GLY A 56 -8.49 16.34 -11.10
CA GLY A 56 -8.40 17.76 -11.46
C GLY A 56 -7.34 18.53 -10.68
N ILE A 57 -6.26 17.87 -10.27
CA ILE A 57 -5.20 18.42 -9.43
C ILE A 57 -3.94 18.69 -10.26
N GLU A 58 -3.34 19.85 -10.06
CA GLU A 58 -2.00 20.16 -10.54
C GLU A 58 -0.96 19.84 -9.48
N ILE A 59 0.03 19.01 -9.81
CA ILE A 59 1.15 18.67 -8.94
C ILE A 59 2.21 19.77 -9.06
N SER A 60 2.50 20.47 -7.96
CA SER A 60 3.54 21.50 -7.94
C SER A 60 4.94 20.95 -7.64
N GLY A 61 5.03 19.87 -6.88
CA GLY A 61 6.28 19.28 -6.44
C GLY A 61 6.96 18.35 -7.44
N ARG A 62 8.17 17.95 -7.11
CA ARG A 62 8.95 17.01 -7.92
C ARG A 62 8.47 15.56 -7.71
N VAL A 63 7.99 14.91 -8.76
CA VAL A 63 7.63 13.49 -8.74
C VAL A 63 8.84 12.62 -9.06
N VAL A 64 9.16 11.68 -8.17
CA VAL A 64 10.28 10.74 -8.32
C VAL A 64 9.79 9.31 -8.17
N SER A 65 10.44 8.39 -8.88
CA SER A 65 10.15 6.96 -8.75
C SER A 65 10.78 6.41 -7.49
N ASN A 66 10.00 5.63 -6.73
CA ASN A 66 10.41 4.91 -5.51
C ASN A 66 9.79 3.53 -5.52
N PHE A 67 10.47 2.56 -6.14
CA PHE A 67 10.04 1.16 -6.23
C PHE A 67 11.11 0.25 -5.60
N ASP A 68 10.76 -1.00 -5.29
CA ASP A 68 11.58 -1.95 -4.52
C ASP A 68 13.08 -1.99 -4.92
N HIS A 69 13.36 -1.99 -6.23
CA HIS A 69 14.74 -2.12 -6.70
C HIS A 69 15.61 -0.87 -6.50
N ASN A 70 15.01 0.33 -6.31
CA ASN A 70 15.75 1.57 -6.10
C ASN A 70 15.49 2.23 -4.73
N GLU A 71 14.67 1.61 -3.90
CA GLU A 71 14.21 2.18 -2.62
C GLU A 71 15.37 2.58 -1.72
N LYS A 72 16.37 1.71 -1.55
CA LYS A 72 17.53 1.98 -0.67
C LYS A 72 18.39 3.14 -1.16
N ASP A 73 18.66 3.17 -2.45
CA ASP A 73 19.48 4.24 -3.06
C ASP A 73 18.75 5.59 -3.04
N ARG A 74 17.41 5.52 -3.17
CA ARG A 74 16.55 6.70 -3.17
C ARG A 74 16.28 7.22 -1.75
N ALA A 75 16.27 6.35 -0.74
CA ALA A 75 15.95 6.70 0.65
C ALA A 75 16.79 7.87 1.16
N GLN A 76 18.11 7.89 0.88
CA GLN A 76 18.99 8.99 1.31
C GLN A 76 18.58 10.34 0.72
N GLN A 77 18.27 10.38 -0.58
CA GLN A 77 17.85 11.62 -1.26
C GLN A 77 16.50 12.13 -0.76
N LEU A 78 15.58 11.19 -0.49
CA LEU A 78 14.23 11.53 0.02
C LEU A 78 14.30 12.02 1.47
N ILE A 79 15.16 11.41 2.29
CA ILE A 79 15.31 11.81 3.68
C ILE A 79 15.98 13.19 3.81
N ASP A 80 16.94 13.51 2.94
CA ASP A 80 17.54 14.84 2.88
C ASP A 80 16.50 15.91 2.47
N ALA A 81 15.60 15.59 1.55
CA ALA A 81 14.50 16.46 1.19
C ALA A 81 13.48 16.62 2.35
N ALA A 82 13.16 15.53 3.06
CA ALA A 82 12.24 15.53 4.19
C ALA A 82 12.77 16.32 5.40
N ALA A 83 14.09 16.44 5.54
CA ALA A 83 14.73 17.24 6.60
C ALA A 83 14.41 18.75 6.49
N SER A 84 14.10 19.25 5.29
CA SER A 84 13.81 20.68 5.07
C SER A 84 12.42 20.97 4.53
N GLY A 85 11.73 19.96 3.99
CA GLY A 85 10.44 20.09 3.33
C GLY A 85 9.51 18.91 3.62
N THR A 86 8.54 18.72 2.73
CA THR A 86 7.56 17.62 2.77
C THR A 86 7.82 16.61 1.67
N VAL A 87 7.99 15.36 2.05
CA VAL A 87 8.06 14.20 1.13
C VAL A 87 6.79 13.38 1.26
N LEU A 88 5.97 13.37 0.23
CA LEU A 88 4.78 12.54 0.13
C LEU A 88 5.16 11.18 -0.48
N VAL A 89 4.82 10.09 0.19
CA VAL A 89 4.99 8.72 -0.32
C VAL A 89 3.62 8.16 -0.67
N VAL A 90 3.49 7.71 -1.91
CA VAL A 90 2.28 7.06 -2.43
C VAL A 90 2.64 5.81 -3.22
N THR A 91 1.73 4.84 -3.22
CA THR A 91 1.81 3.62 -4.02
C THR A 91 0.79 3.63 -5.15
N ASP A 92 0.79 2.64 -5.98
CA ASP A 92 -0.12 2.53 -7.11
C ASP A 92 -1.59 2.41 -6.68
N ALA A 93 -1.85 1.73 -5.54
CA ALA A 93 -3.17 1.58 -4.96
C ALA A 93 -3.10 1.21 -3.46
N GLY A 94 -3.85 1.88 -2.62
CA GLY A 94 -3.94 1.60 -1.19
C GLY A 94 -2.88 2.29 -0.34
N MET A 95 -2.58 1.69 0.80
CA MET A 95 -1.59 2.20 1.78
C MET A 95 -0.17 1.81 1.38
N PRO A 96 0.78 2.77 1.40
CA PRO A 96 2.20 2.48 1.26
C PRO A 96 2.70 1.45 2.28
N ILE A 97 3.79 0.76 1.96
CA ILE A 97 4.50 -0.22 2.81
C ILE A 97 3.78 -1.58 2.90
N ILE A 98 2.47 -1.64 2.77
CA ILE A 98 1.71 -2.89 2.89
C ILE A 98 1.82 -3.69 1.57
N SER A 99 2.89 -4.47 1.44
CA SER A 99 3.34 -5.15 0.20
C SER A 99 3.82 -4.20 -0.91
N ASP A 100 4.19 -3.00 -0.53
CA ASP A 100 4.60 -1.91 -1.40
C ASP A 100 5.88 -1.23 -0.85
N PRO A 101 6.61 -0.43 -1.65
CA PRO A 101 7.80 0.27 -1.20
C PRO A 101 7.50 1.37 -0.17
N GLY A 102 8.54 1.77 0.59
CA GLY A 102 8.50 2.86 1.56
C GLY A 102 9.13 2.54 2.92
N LEU A 103 9.34 1.26 3.25
CA LEU A 103 9.87 0.84 4.54
C LEU A 103 11.27 1.41 4.80
N SER A 104 12.16 1.37 3.82
CA SER A 104 13.54 1.88 3.97
C SER A 104 13.56 3.39 4.27
N LEU A 105 12.63 4.14 3.68
CA LEU A 105 12.51 5.58 3.94
C LEU A 105 12.01 5.86 5.36
N VAL A 106 11.02 5.11 5.85
CA VAL A 106 10.50 5.25 7.22
C VAL A 106 11.57 4.89 8.24
N SER A 107 12.34 3.81 8.00
CA SER A 107 13.47 3.43 8.86
C SER A 107 14.54 4.52 8.90
N ALA A 108 14.93 5.04 7.73
CA ALA A 108 15.92 6.12 7.66
C ALA A 108 15.41 7.44 8.31
N ALA A 109 14.09 7.71 8.24
CA ALA A 109 13.50 8.85 8.94
C ALA A 109 13.61 8.71 10.46
N ALA A 110 13.32 7.52 10.99
CA ALA A 110 13.45 7.23 12.42
C ALA A 110 14.90 7.35 12.91
N GLU A 111 15.88 6.89 12.14
CA GLU A 111 17.30 7.01 12.48
C GLU A 111 17.81 8.47 12.53
N ARG A 112 17.12 9.38 11.86
CA ARG A 112 17.50 10.81 11.76
C ARG A 112 16.52 11.76 12.45
N ASP A 113 15.64 11.24 13.30
CA ASP A 113 14.60 11.99 14.01
C ASP A 113 13.75 12.89 13.09
N ILE A 114 13.51 12.43 11.84
CA ILE A 114 12.65 13.12 10.90
C ILE A 114 11.21 12.66 11.12
N PRO A 115 10.24 13.59 11.30
CA PRO A 115 8.85 13.23 11.54
C PRO A 115 8.26 12.40 10.40
N VAL A 116 7.51 11.35 10.75
CA VAL A 116 6.70 10.56 9.83
C VAL A 116 5.24 10.70 10.22
N THR A 117 4.41 11.05 9.26
CA THR A 117 2.96 11.23 9.44
C THR A 117 2.21 10.35 8.44
N CYS A 118 1.01 9.90 8.81
CA CYS A 118 0.16 9.12 7.92
C CYS A 118 -1.14 9.88 7.60
N PHE A 119 -1.51 9.88 6.33
CA PHE A 119 -2.85 10.24 5.85
C PHE A 119 -3.58 8.95 5.49
N PRO A 120 -4.33 8.36 6.46
CA PRO A 120 -4.99 7.08 6.24
C PRO A 120 -6.08 7.19 5.17
N GLY A 121 -6.36 6.06 4.54
CA GLY A 121 -7.37 5.98 3.50
C GLY A 121 -7.59 4.54 3.03
N PRO A 122 -7.95 4.32 1.75
CA PRO A 122 -8.21 3.00 1.22
C PRO A 122 -7.08 2.00 1.49
N SER A 123 -7.46 0.78 1.87
CA SER A 123 -6.53 -0.33 2.10
C SER A 123 -7.20 -1.65 1.72
N ALA A 124 -6.58 -2.42 0.83
CA ALA A 124 -7.18 -3.62 0.24
C ALA A 124 -7.49 -4.70 1.29
N VAL A 125 -6.59 -4.91 2.25
CA VAL A 125 -6.75 -5.97 3.27
C VAL A 125 -7.96 -5.75 4.16
N PRO A 126 -8.14 -4.61 4.85
CA PRO A 126 -9.35 -4.35 5.64
C PRO A 126 -10.63 -4.33 4.79
N THR A 127 -10.56 -3.81 3.55
CA THR A 127 -11.70 -3.78 2.64
C THR A 127 -12.14 -5.19 2.25
N ALA A 128 -11.19 -6.06 1.90
CA ALA A 128 -11.46 -7.45 1.58
C ALA A 128 -12.08 -8.20 2.78
N LEU A 129 -11.53 -8.02 3.96
CA LEU A 129 -12.06 -8.63 5.19
C LEU A 129 -13.50 -8.18 5.46
N ALA A 130 -13.79 -6.89 5.34
CA ALA A 130 -15.13 -6.35 5.55
C ALA A 130 -16.17 -6.92 4.56
N LEU A 131 -15.76 -7.21 3.32
CA LEU A 131 -16.64 -7.74 2.27
C LEU A 131 -16.73 -9.27 2.27
N SER A 132 -15.79 -9.96 2.91
CA SER A 132 -15.65 -11.43 2.79
C SER A 132 -16.80 -12.23 3.42
N GLY A 133 -17.50 -11.67 4.41
CA GLY A 133 -18.46 -12.41 5.23
C GLY A 133 -17.83 -13.48 6.14
N LEU A 134 -16.51 -13.58 6.19
CA LEU A 134 -15.79 -14.48 7.09
C LEU A 134 -15.64 -13.86 8.49
N GLY A 135 -15.42 -14.70 9.51
CA GLY A 135 -15.13 -14.22 10.86
C GLY A 135 -13.77 -13.52 10.92
N VAL A 136 -13.75 -12.20 11.17
CA VAL A 136 -12.55 -11.35 11.03
C VAL A 136 -12.04 -10.78 12.37
N GLY A 137 -12.44 -11.34 13.52
CA GLY A 137 -11.96 -10.87 14.83
C GLY A 137 -10.44 -10.92 14.97
N HIS A 138 -9.79 -11.89 14.33
CA HIS A 138 -8.35 -12.01 14.17
C HIS A 138 -8.03 -12.46 12.76
N PHE A 139 -7.03 -11.85 12.13
CA PHE A 139 -6.59 -12.23 10.79
C PHE A 139 -5.06 -12.26 10.69
N LEU A 140 -4.58 -13.01 9.72
CA LEU A 140 -3.19 -13.04 9.27
C LEU A 140 -3.15 -12.48 7.85
N PHE A 141 -2.31 -11.49 7.59
CA PHE A 141 -1.98 -11.02 6.25
C PHE A 141 -0.57 -11.49 5.90
N ASP A 142 -0.45 -12.21 4.79
CA ASP A 142 0.80 -12.85 4.39
C ASP A 142 1.20 -12.50 2.94
N ALA A 143 1.02 -11.24 2.59
CA ALA A 143 1.43 -10.63 1.31
C ALA A 143 1.10 -11.49 0.07
N PHE A 144 2.13 -11.98 -0.65
CA PHE A 144 1.97 -12.82 -1.84
C PHE A 144 2.53 -14.23 -1.61
N PRO A 145 1.80 -15.28 -2.01
CA PRO A 145 2.31 -16.65 -2.00
C PRO A 145 3.60 -16.80 -2.82
N PRO A 146 4.52 -17.69 -2.42
CA PRO A 146 5.71 -17.99 -3.19
C PRO A 146 5.38 -18.36 -4.64
N ARG A 147 6.17 -17.85 -5.59
CA ARG A 147 5.92 -18.09 -7.03
C ARG A 147 6.21 -19.54 -7.45
N LYS A 148 7.20 -20.20 -6.82
CA LYS A 148 7.59 -21.56 -7.15
C LYS A 148 6.67 -22.58 -6.46
N PRO A 149 6.23 -23.66 -7.14
CA PRO A 149 5.28 -24.63 -6.58
C PRO A 149 5.72 -25.26 -5.25
N GLY A 150 6.97 -25.69 -5.13
CA GLY A 150 7.48 -26.31 -3.88
C GLY A 150 7.39 -25.38 -2.65
N PRO A 151 7.98 -24.18 -2.69
CA PRO A 151 7.83 -23.19 -1.62
C PRO A 151 6.38 -22.77 -1.39
N ARG A 152 5.53 -22.66 -2.42
CA ARG A 152 4.11 -22.34 -2.27
C ARG A 152 3.35 -23.43 -1.52
N LYS A 153 3.62 -24.70 -1.85
CA LYS A 153 3.06 -25.82 -1.12
C LYS A 153 3.48 -25.82 0.36
N ALA A 154 4.77 -25.62 0.65
CA ALA A 154 5.27 -25.52 2.01
C ALA A 154 4.61 -24.37 2.79
N TRP A 155 4.41 -23.22 2.14
CA TRP A 155 3.69 -22.08 2.71
C TRP A 155 2.23 -22.47 3.02
N LEU A 156 1.49 -23.09 2.11
CA LEU A 156 0.13 -23.56 2.36
C LEU A 156 0.08 -24.58 3.51
N GLU A 157 1.03 -25.53 3.55
CA GLU A 157 1.11 -26.51 4.65
C GLU A 157 1.31 -25.83 6.01
N SER A 158 2.09 -24.75 6.08
CA SER A 158 2.29 -23.98 7.32
C SER A 158 0.99 -23.33 7.83
N LEU A 159 0.05 -23.05 6.93
CA LEU A 159 -1.24 -22.43 7.21
C LEU A 159 -2.37 -23.43 7.53
N ARG A 160 -2.11 -24.74 7.43
CA ARG A 160 -3.13 -25.79 7.57
C ARG A 160 -3.92 -25.69 8.89
N ASN A 161 -3.23 -25.39 9.98
CA ASN A 161 -3.81 -25.30 11.32
C ASN A 161 -4.16 -23.86 11.73
N GLU A 162 -4.02 -22.90 10.82
CA GLU A 162 -4.34 -21.50 11.11
C GLU A 162 -5.87 -21.31 11.22
N LYS A 163 -6.32 -20.82 12.38
CA LYS A 163 -7.74 -20.60 12.68
C LYS A 163 -8.22 -19.19 12.34
N ARG A 164 -7.30 -18.25 12.23
CA ARG A 164 -7.60 -16.87 11.84
C ARG A 164 -7.96 -16.81 10.36
N ALA A 165 -8.67 -15.76 9.94
CA ALA A 165 -8.80 -15.46 8.53
C ALA A 165 -7.41 -15.19 7.92
N ILE A 166 -7.10 -15.85 6.82
CA ILE A 166 -5.84 -15.65 6.10
C ILE A 166 -6.14 -14.77 4.89
N VAL A 167 -5.45 -13.65 4.79
CA VAL A 167 -5.54 -12.73 3.65
C VAL A 167 -4.22 -12.72 2.92
N PHE A 168 -4.26 -12.85 1.61
CA PHE A 168 -3.09 -12.73 0.75
C PHE A 168 -3.46 -12.15 -0.61
N PHE A 169 -2.51 -11.54 -1.28
CA PHE A 169 -2.67 -11.06 -2.64
C PHE A 169 -2.22 -12.13 -3.64
N GLU A 170 -2.90 -12.20 -4.77
CA GLU A 170 -2.48 -13.08 -5.84
C GLU A 170 -2.72 -12.45 -7.21
N SER A 171 -1.86 -12.79 -8.15
CA SER A 171 -1.97 -12.37 -9.54
C SER A 171 -3.12 -13.09 -10.24
N PRO A 172 -3.88 -12.41 -11.13
CA PRO A 172 -4.92 -13.05 -11.95
C PRO A 172 -4.43 -14.27 -12.74
N HIS A 173 -3.13 -14.29 -13.09
CA HIS A 173 -2.53 -15.39 -13.84
C HIS A 173 -2.22 -16.64 -13.02
N ARG A 174 -2.17 -16.51 -11.68
CA ARG A 174 -1.80 -17.60 -10.77
C ARG A 174 -2.92 -18.00 -9.81
N VAL A 175 -3.96 -17.20 -9.67
CA VAL A 175 -5.00 -17.40 -8.65
C VAL A 175 -5.67 -18.77 -8.77
N ALA A 176 -5.94 -19.24 -9.98
CA ALA A 176 -6.58 -20.54 -10.19
C ALA A 176 -5.69 -21.69 -9.68
N GLU A 177 -4.39 -21.68 -10.01
CA GLU A 177 -3.43 -22.68 -9.55
C GLU A 177 -3.26 -22.63 -8.01
N THR A 178 -3.11 -21.44 -7.45
CA THR A 178 -2.96 -21.24 -6.01
C THR A 178 -4.19 -21.72 -5.24
N LEU A 179 -5.40 -21.47 -5.74
CA LEU A 179 -6.64 -21.92 -5.11
C LEU A 179 -6.80 -23.44 -5.21
N ALA A 180 -6.41 -24.07 -6.33
CA ALA A 180 -6.44 -25.52 -6.46
C ALA A 180 -5.51 -26.21 -5.43
N GLU A 181 -4.26 -25.74 -5.31
CA GLU A 181 -3.33 -26.23 -4.29
C GLU A 181 -3.83 -25.96 -2.85
N ALA A 182 -4.44 -24.78 -2.62
CA ALA A 182 -5.03 -24.44 -1.32
C ALA A 182 -6.17 -25.40 -0.96
N ALA A 183 -7.04 -25.77 -1.90
CA ALA A 183 -8.13 -26.72 -1.65
C ALA A 183 -7.60 -28.12 -1.28
N GLU A 184 -6.52 -28.58 -1.94
CA GLU A 184 -5.89 -29.87 -1.62
C GLU A 184 -5.25 -29.87 -0.23
N ILE A 185 -4.59 -28.77 0.17
CA ILE A 185 -3.77 -28.72 1.38
C ILE A 185 -4.57 -28.26 2.60
N LEU A 186 -5.37 -27.22 2.44
CA LEU A 186 -6.13 -26.60 3.54
C LEU A 186 -7.51 -27.24 3.73
N GLY A 187 -7.99 -28.02 2.76
CA GLY A 187 -9.30 -28.65 2.73
C GLY A 187 -10.26 -27.95 1.78
N ALA A 188 -10.99 -28.74 0.98
CA ALA A 188 -11.94 -28.24 -0.01
C ALA A 188 -13.16 -27.52 0.61
N ASP A 189 -13.48 -27.83 1.87
CA ASP A 189 -14.59 -27.23 2.61
C ASP A 189 -14.20 -25.94 3.36
N ARG A 190 -12.94 -25.52 3.26
CA ARG A 190 -12.49 -24.28 3.93
C ARG A 190 -13.14 -23.08 3.25
N PRO A 191 -13.88 -22.24 4.00
CA PRO A 191 -14.52 -21.06 3.43
C PRO A 191 -13.47 -20.11 2.84
N ALA A 192 -13.71 -19.62 1.62
CA ALA A 192 -12.87 -18.67 0.92
C ALA A 192 -13.70 -17.61 0.23
N CYS A 193 -13.16 -16.40 0.12
CA CYS A 193 -13.74 -15.30 -0.62
C CYS A 193 -12.67 -14.71 -1.54
N LEU A 194 -12.94 -14.67 -2.84
CA LEU A 194 -12.10 -14.04 -3.84
C LEU A 194 -12.66 -12.65 -4.15
N LEU A 195 -11.86 -11.62 -3.94
CA LEU A 195 -12.17 -10.24 -4.33
C LEU A 195 -11.20 -9.79 -5.42
N TYR A 196 -11.74 -9.01 -6.35
CA TYR A 196 -10.98 -8.45 -7.47
C TYR A 196 -11.53 -7.05 -7.81
N THR A 197 -10.72 -6.21 -8.44
CA THR A 197 -11.07 -4.86 -8.91
C THR A 197 -10.75 -4.71 -10.39
#